data_13bd9fa837e3a3595e0e093b41a774cb
#
_entry.id   13bd9fa837e3a3595e0e093b41a774cb
#
_cell.length_a   1.000
_cell.length_b   1.000
_cell.length_c   1.000
_cell.angle_alpha   90.00
_cell.angle_beta   90.00
_cell.angle_gamma   90.00
#
_symmetry.space_group_name_H-M   'P 1'
#
loop_
_entity.id
_entity.type
_entity.pdbx_description
1 polymer ?
#
loop_
_entity_poly.entity_id
_entity_poly.type
_entity_poly.pdbx_seq_one_letter_code
_entity_poly.pdbx_strand_id
1 'polypeptide(L)'
;MPESSEDACSMDVEFSVRYGEIGENGVATLSSLGNWLQESAGRNADVLGFGENDLLQYHLTWVLTRLVLRIDRLPRAEEKLRVHTWPSTFDRFRHRGYEVYDEQGRLIVSGGSAWSVMSLADRSMAQLPDELVPRYPSAPRPCAPFA
;
A
#
# COMPACT_ATOMS: atom_id res chain seq x y z
N MET A 1 -10.32 20.86 11.77
CA MET A 1 -11.34 19.81 11.96
C MET A 1 -10.65 18.53 12.37
N PRO A 2 -11.26 17.77 13.27
CA PRO A 2 -10.66 16.48 13.60
C PRO A 2 -10.67 15.56 12.38
N GLU A 3 -9.59 14.83 12.18
CA GLU A 3 -9.51 13.85 11.13
C GLU A 3 -10.50 12.72 11.42
N SER A 4 -11.06 12.13 10.38
CA SER A 4 -11.83 10.90 10.53
C SER A 4 -10.89 9.77 10.92
N SER A 5 -11.44 8.67 11.48
CA SER A 5 -10.63 7.51 11.80
C SER A 5 -9.94 6.92 10.56
N GLU A 6 -10.54 7.11 9.39
CA GLU A 6 -9.96 6.69 8.10
C GLU A 6 -8.71 7.50 7.78
N ASP A 7 -8.79 8.84 7.93
CA ASP A 7 -7.66 9.73 7.66
C ASP A 7 -6.52 9.52 8.65
N ALA A 8 -6.85 9.23 9.92
CA ALA A 8 -5.85 8.97 10.94
C ALA A 8 -5.01 7.72 10.64
N CYS A 9 -5.55 6.78 9.86
CA CYS A 9 -4.87 5.54 9.49
C CYS A 9 -4.21 5.62 8.12
N SER A 10 -4.40 6.71 7.37
CA SER A 10 -3.80 6.86 6.04
C SER A 10 -2.45 7.55 6.11
N MET A 11 -1.73 7.52 5.00
CA MET A 11 -0.44 8.18 4.87
C MET A 11 -0.25 8.68 3.45
N ASP A 12 0.36 9.85 3.33
CA ASP A 12 0.82 10.40 2.06
C ASP A 12 2.35 10.29 2.01
N VAL A 13 2.87 9.81 0.89
CA VAL A 13 4.32 9.74 0.66
C VAL A 13 4.62 10.41 -0.67
N GLU A 14 5.58 11.32 -0.68
CA GLU A 14 5.99 12.02 -1.89
C GLU A 14 7.16 11.33 -2.55
N PHE A 15 7.13 11.29 -3.88
CA PHE A 15 8.18 10.74 -4.72
C PHE A 15 8.50 11.70 -5.85
N SER A 16 9.75 11.70 -6.28
CA SER A 16 10.16 12.30 -7.56
C SER A 16 10.59 11.16 -8.48
N VAL A 17 10.08 11.15 -9.69
CA VAL A 17 10.42 10.10 -10.66
C VAL A 17 11.86 10.25 -11.10
N ARG A 18 12.67 9.21 -10.90
CA ARG A 18 14.09 9.20 -11.27
C ARG A 18 14.27 8.65 -12.68
N TYR A 19 15.37 9.03 -13.33
CA TYR A 19 15.68 8.54 -14.68
C TYR A 19 15.77 7.02 -14.75
N GLY A 20 16.28 6.37 -13.71
CA GLY A 20 16.35 4.91 -13.66
C GLY A 20 15.00 4.21 -13.49
N GLU A 21 13.93 4.97 -13.26
CA GLU A 21 12.60 4.45 -13.03
C GLU A 21 11.72 4.54 -14.28
N ILE A 22 12.20 5.13 -15.36
CA ILE A 22 11.46 5.23 -16.63
C ILE A 22 11.96 4.19 -17.64
N GLY A 23 11.05 3.80 -18.53
CA GLY A 23 11.36 2.88 -19.62
C GLY A 23 11.66 3.59 -20.93
N GLU A 24 11.80 2.80 -21.98
CA GLU A 24 12.10 3.31 -23.33
C GLU A 24 11.07 4.30 -23.84
N ASN A 25 9.83 4.20 -23.42
CA ASN A 25 8.74 5.09 -23.82
C ASN A 25 8.73 6.42 -23.05
N GLY A 26 9.71 6.65 -22.17
CA GLY A 26 9.84 7.91 -21.44
C GLY A 26 8.93 8.08 -20.23
N VAL A 27 8.22 7.04 -19.84
CA VAL A 27 7.36 7.06 -18.64
C VAL A 27 7.80 5.99 -17.65
N ALA A 28 7.37 6.12 -16.40
CA ALA A 28 7.69 5.16 -15.36
C ALA A 28 7.26 3.75 -15.76
N THR A 29 8.04 2.77 -15.34
CA THR A 29 7.70 1.36 -15.54
C THR A 29 6.68 0.90 -14.52
N LEU A 30 6.01 -0.22 -14.80
CA LEU A 30 5.10 -0.83 -13.82
C LEU A 30 5.85 -1.29 -12.58
N SER A 31 7.10 -1.76 -12.73
CA SER A 31 7.96 -2.11 -11.60
C SER A 31 8.23 -0.91 -10.70
N SER A 32 8.52 0.25 -11.27
CA SER A 32 8.75 1.48 -10.51
C SER A 32 7.50 1.90 -9.76
N LEU A 33 6.33 1.86 -10.43
CA LEU A 33 5.06 2.14 -9.77
C LEU A 33 4.83 1.19 -8.60
N GLY A 34 5.02 -0.11 -8.81
CA GLY A 34 4.87 -1.10 -7.76
C GLY A 34 5.77 -0.83 -6.56
N ASN A 35 7.01 -0.42 -6.80
CA ASN A 35 7.96 -0.09 -5.73
C ASN A 35 7.50 1.11 -4.91
N TRP A 36 6.98 2.16 -5.54
CA TRP A 36 6.44 3.32 -4.81
C TRP A 36 5.24 2.92 -3.94
N LEU A 37 4.35 2.09 -4.48
CA LEU A 37 3.19 1.63 -3.72
C LEU A 37 3.60 0.77 -2.54
N GLN A 38 4.56 -0.15 -2.74
CA GLN A 38 5.06 -1.00 -1.65
C GLN A 38 5.79 -0.20 -0.57
N GLU A 39 6.60 0.78 -0.96
CA GLU A 39 7.30 1.61 0.00
C GLU A 39 6.30 2.41 0.85
N SER A 40 5.30 2.98 0.21
CA SER A 40 4.26 3.72 0.91
C SER A 40 3.48 2.83 1.88
N ALA A 41 3.09 1.63 1.41
CA ALA A 41 2.39 0.66 2.23
C ALA A 41 3.22 0.22 3.44
N GLY A 42 4.51 -0.05 3.23
CA GLY A 42 5.40 -0.46 4.30
C GLY A 42 5.57 0.61 5.36
N ARG A 43 5.75 1.86 4.96
CA ARG A 43 5.88 2.98 5.90
C ARG A 43 4.61 3.17 6.72
N ASN A 44 3.45 3.08 6.08
CA ASN A 44 2.18 3.23 6.78
C ASN A 44 1.96 2.09 7.78
N ALA A 45 2.22 0.85 7.36
CA ALA A 45 2.09 -0.31 8.24
C ALA A 45 3.04 -0.22 9.44
N ASP A 46 4.28 0.24 9.22
CA ASP A 46 5.25 0.43 10.31
C ASP A 46 4.74 1.45 11.34
N VAL A 47 4.23 2.57 10.89
CA VAL A 47 3.68 3.60 11.78
C VAL A 47 2.50 3.06 12.59
N LEU A 48 1.66 2.25 11.96
CA LEU A 48 0.47 1.69 12.62
C LEU A 48 0.80 0.47 13.50
N GLY A 49 2.00 -0.08 13.40
CA GLY A 49 2.46 -1.16 14.28
C GLY A 49 2.19 -2.58 13.81
N PHE A 50 1.94 -2.76 12.51
CA PHE A 50 1.80 -4.11 11.93
C PHE A 50 2.64 -4.27 10.65
N GLY A 51 3.80 -3.60 10.60
CA GLY A 51 4.71 -3.70 9.49
C GLY A 51 5.51 -5.00 9.47
N GLU A 52 6.41 -5.12 8.50
CA GLU A 52 7.21 -6.34 8.33
C GLU A 52 8.04 -6.67 9.57
N ASN A 53 8.66 -5.67 10.21
CA ASN A 53 9.46 -5.90 11.40
C ASN A 53 8.60 -6.35 12.57
N ASP A 54 7.37 -5.88 12.68
CA ASP A 54 6.45 -6.34 13.71
C ASP A 54 6.10 -7.81 13.52
N LEU A 55 5.86 -8.23 12.29
CA LEU A 55 5.54 -9.63 11.98
C LEU A 55 6.75 -10.55 12.14
N LEU A 56 7.95 -10.08 11.82
CA LEU A 56 9.17 -10.88 11.93
C LEU A 56 9.43 -11.36 13.37
N GLN A 57 8.99 -10.62 14.38
CA GLN A 57 9.11 -11.04 15.78
C GLN A 57 8.32 -12.30 16.08
N TYR A 58 7.32 -12.62 15.27
CA TYR A 58 6.50 -13.82 15.38
C TYR A 58 6.89 -14.86 14.33
N HIS A 59 7.99 -14.68 13.61
CA HIS A 59 8.41 -15.52 12.49
C HIS A 59 7.35 -15.55 11.37
N LEU A 60 6.72 -14.38 11.12
CA LEU A 60 5.69 -14.21 10.11
C LEU A 60 6.11 -13.14 9.11
N THR A 61 5.49 -13.17 7.94
CA THR A 61 5.68 -12.14 6.90
C THR A 61 4.36 -11.88 6.20
N TRP A 62 4.27 -10.68 5.60
CA TRP A 62 3.18 -10.34 4.70
C TRP A 62 3.44 -10.92 3.32
N VAL A 63 2.40 -11.47 2.71
CA VAL A 63 2.44 -11.94 1.32
C VAL A 63 1.37 -11.22 0.53
N LEU A 64 1.79 -10.57 -0.55
CA LEU A 64 0.89 -9.94 -1.50
C LEU A 64 0.21 -11.04 -2.32
N THR A 65 -1.11 -11.14 -2.22
CA THR A 65 -1.87 -12.15 -2.95
C THR A 65 -2.54 -11.60 -4.20
N ARG A 66 -2.84 -10.30 -4.21
CA ARG A 66 -3.51 -9.67 -5.34
C ARG A 66 -3.22 -8.18 -5.36
N LEU A 67 -2.99 -7.65 -6.55
CA LEU A 67 -2.84 -6.22 -6.77
C LEU A 67 -3.63 -5.86 -8.02
N VAL A 68 -4.58 -4.94 -7.90
CA VAL A 68 -5.40 -4.48 -9.03
C VAL A 68 -5.28 -2.96 -9.09
N LEU A 69 -4.85 -2.46 -10.24
CA LEU A 69 -4.63 -1.03 -10.46
C LEU A 69 -5.38 -0.56 -11.69
N ARG A 70 -5.94 0.63 -11.58
CA ARG A 70 -6.41 1.41 -12.71
C ARG A 70 -5.37 2.50 -12.95
N ILE A 71 -4.77 2.50 -14.14
CA ILE A 71 -3.73 3.44 -14.51
C ILE A 71 -4.26 4.35 -15.61
N ASP A 72 -4.49 5.61 -15.28
CA ASP A 72 -4.92 6.59 -16.28
C ASP A 72 -3.74 7.12 -17.07
N ARG A 73 -2.60 7.32 -16.42
CA ARG A 73 -1.32 7.62 -17.08
C ARG A 73 -0.17 7.25 -16.17
N LEU A 74 1.00 7.05 -16.75
CA LEU A 74 2.25 6.85 -16.01
C LEU A 74 3.06 8.16 -16.05
N PRO A 75 3.71 8.53 -14.94
CA PRO A 75 4.45 9.79 -14.87
C PRO A 75 5.76 9.72 -15.64
N ARG A 76 6.29 10.90 -15.96
CA ARG A 76 7.56 11.08 -16.66
C ARG A 76 8.68 11.39 -15.67
N ALA A 77 9.93 11.34 -16.16
CA ALA A 77 11.09 11.67 -15.35
C ALA A 77 10.95 13.06 -14.71
N GLU A 78 11.43 13.19 -13.49
CA GLU A 78 11.44 14.41 -12.68
C GLU A 78 10.07 14.88 -12.21
N GLU A 79 9.00 14.22 -12.66
CA GLU A 79 7.66 14.53 -12.17
C GLU A 79 7.53 14.18 -10.69
N LYS A 80 6.84 15.00 -9.92
CA LYS A 80 6.58 14.74 -8.51
C LYS A 80 5.23 14.08 -8.34
N LEU A 81 5.17 13.12 -7.44
CA LEU A 81 3.99 12.34 -7.15
C LEU A 81 3.69 12.32 -5.66
N ARG A 82 2.43 12.15 -5.34
CA ARG A 82 1.98 11.88 -3.97
C ARG A 82 1.19 10.57 -3.97
N VAL A 83 1.68 9.60 -3.23
CA VAL A 83 0.97 8.34 -3.02
C VAL A 83 0.20 8.44 -1.73
N HIS A 84 -1.11 8.27 -1.81
CA HIS A 84 -1.99 8.18 -0.65
C HIS A 84 -2.37 6.72 -0.46
N THR A 85 -2.14 6.16 0.73
CA THR A 85 -2.42 4.76 1.03
C THR A 85 -3.07 4.61 2.40
N TRP A 86 -3.90 3.59 2.53
CA TRP A 86 -4.61 3.28 3.78
C TRP A 86 -4.88 1.79 3.87
N PRO A 87 -4.86 1.21 5.09
CA PRO A 87 -5.28 -0.16 5.27
C PRO A 87 -6.80 -0.27 5.19
N SER A 88 -7.27 -1.42 4.76
CA SER A 88 -8.69 -1.69 4.60
C SER A 88 -8.98 -3.15 4.97
N THR A 89 -10.23 -3.45 5.29
CA THR A 89 -10.70 -4.83 5.47
C THR A 89 -11.93 -5.03 4.61
N PHE A 90 -12.03 -6.18 3.98
CA PHE A 90 -13.17 -6.48 3.12
C PHE A 90 -13.69 -7.90 3.34
N ASP A 91 -12.80 -8.85 3.49
CA ASP A 91 -13.12 -10.25 3.72
C ASP A 91 -12.10 -10.84 4.69
N ARG A 92 -11.73 -12.11 4.52
CA ARG A 92 -10.72 -12.78 5.33
C ARG A 92 -9.29 -12.26 5.10
N PHE A 93 -9.09 -11.51 4.00
CA PHE A 93 -7.79 -10.93 3.71
C PHE A 93 -7.70 -9.52 4.26
N ARG A 94 -6.46 -9.05 4.46
CA ARG A 94 -6.19 -7.66 4.78
C ARG A 94 -5.98 -6.92 3.47
N HIS A 95 -6.70 -5.83 3.29
CA HIS A 95 -6.65 -5.04 2.06
C HIS A 95 -5.95 -3.72 2.30
N ARG A 96 -5.47 -3.12 1.22
CA ARG A 96 -4.86 -1.79 1.25
C ARG A 96 -5.25 -1.04 -0.01
N GLY A 97 -5.65 0.22 0.16
CA GLY A 97 -5.99 1.08 -0.96
C GLY A 97 -4.83 1.99 -1.33
N TYR A 98 -4.79 2.41 -2.59
CA TYR A 98 -3.79 3.31 -3.13
C TYR A 98 -4.42 4.33 -4.07
N GLU A 99 -3.95 5.56 -3.97
CA GLU A 99 -4.25 6.63 -4.92
C GLU A 99 -2.94 7.36 -5.19
N VAL A 100 -2.63 7.61 -6.46
CA VAL A 100 -1.44 8.36 -6.87
C VAL A 100 -1.88 9.62 -7.56
N TYR A 101 -1.36 10.75 -7.06
CA TYR A 101 -1.69 12.08 -7.57
C TYR A 101 -0.45 12.72 -8.18
N ASP A 102 -0.64 13.46 -9.26
CA ASP A 102 0.43 14.24 -9.89
C ASP A 102 0.61 15.61 -9.20
N GLU A 103 1.52 16.42 -9.72
CA GLU A 103 1.81 17.74 -9.15
C GLU A 103 0.60 18.69 -9.17
N GLN A 104 -0.33 18.49 -10.08
CA GLN A 104 -1.53 19.28 -10.18
C GLN A 104 -2.67 18.73 -9.31
N GLY A 105 -2.41 17.66 -8.55
CA GLY A 105 -3.41 17.04 -7.72
C GLY A 105 -4.39 16.15 -8.46
N ARG A 106 -4.07 15.76 -9.69
CA ARG A 106 -4.92 14.86 -10.48
C ARG A 106 -4.64 13.41 -10.12
N LEU A 107 -5.70 12.64 -9.96
CA LEU A 107 -5.59 11.20 -9.72
C LEU A 107 -5.16 10.52 -11.02
N ILE A 108 -3.99 9.88 -11.00
CA ILE A 108 -3.44 9.19 -12.18
C ILE A 108 -3.42 7.67 -12.03
N VAL A 109 -3.41 7.16 -10.80
CA VAL A 109 -3.47 5.71 -10.51
C VAL A 109 -4.33 5.50 -9.28
N SER A 110 -5.17 4.47 -9.31
CA SER A 110 -5.94 4.06 -8.14
C SER A 110 -6.04 2.54 -8.12
N GLY A 111 -6.25 1.98 -6.94
CA GLY A 111 -6.42 0.54 -6.84
C GLY A 111 -6.31 0.02 -5.43
N GLY A 112 -6.12 -1.28 -5.33
CA GLY A 112 -6.02 -1.95 -4.07
C GLY A 112 -5.22 -3.23 -4.14
N SER A 113 -4.79 -3.68 -2.96
CA SER A 113 -4.06 -4.92 -2.80
C SER A 113 -4.70 -5.76 -1.70
N ALA A 114 -4.51 -7.08 -1.80
CA ALA A 114 -4.94 -8.02 -0.78
C ALA A 114 -3.71 -8.76 -0.26
N TRP A 115 -3.66 -8.94 1.05
CA TRP A 115 -2.51 -9.48 1.75
C TRP A 115 -2.91 -10.63 2.67
N SER A 116 -2.00 -11.56 2.84
CA SER A 116 -2.11 -12.67 3.78
C SER A 116 -0.88 -12.72 4.64
N VAL A 117 -1.01 -13.36 5.81
CA VAL A 117 0.11 -13.62 6.72
C VAL A 117 0.61 -15.04 6.48
N MET A 118 1.90 -15.21 6.38
CA MET A 118 2.53 -16.50 6.13
C MET A 118 3.58 -16.79 7.21
N SER A 119 3.63 -18.05 7.66
CA SER A 119 4.68 -18.52 8.55
C SER A 119 5.98 -18.69 7.77
N LEU A 120 7.06 -18.11 8.27
CA LEU A 120 8.39 -18.28 7.68
C LEU A 120 8.97 -19.66 7.94
N ALA A 121 8.49 -20.35 9.00
CA ALA A 121 9.01 -21.66 9.37
C ALA A 121 8.62 -22.73 8.36
N ASP A 122 7.34 -22.78 7.97
CA ASP A 122 6.82 -23.83 7.07
C ASP A 122 6.11 -23.28 5.83
N ARG A 123 6.09 -21.96 5.67
CA ARG A 123 5.44 -21.26 4.56
C ARG A 123 3.94 -21.51 4.45
N SER A 124 3.31 -21.94 5.54
CA SER A 124 1.86 -22.09 5.58
C SER A 124 1.18 -20.78 5.86
N MET A 125 -0.10 -20.69 5.51
CA MET A 125 -0.93 -19.55 5.86
C MET A 125 -1.06 -19.45 7.37
N ALA A 126 -0.98 -18.24 7.88
CA ALA A 126 -1.08 -17.94 9.30
C ALA A 126 -2.08 -16.81 9.52
N GLN A 127 -2.38 -16.53 10.77
CA GLN A 127 -3.22 -15.41 11.14
C GLN A 127 -2.39 -14.31 11.76
N LEU A 128 -2.88 -13.06 11.64
CA LEU A 128 -2.25 -11.95 12.31
C LEU A 128 -2.28 -12.22 13.83
N PRO A 129 -1.14 -12.06 14.52
CA PRO A 129 -1.10 -12.30 15.97
C PRO A 129 -2.12 -11.45 16.73
N ASP A 130 -2.74 -12.02 17.76
CA ASP A 130 -3.77 -11.34 18.53
C ASP A 130 -3.31 -9.99 19.07
N GLU A 131 -2.03 -9.86 19.41
CA GLU A 131 -1.46 -8.61 19.89
C GLU A 131 -1.43 -7.51 18.81
N LEU A 132 -1.37 -7.89 17.54
CA LEU A 132 -1.33 -6.96 16.43
C LEU A 132 -2.70 -6.64 15.84
N VAL A 133 -3.69 -7.53 16.04
CA VAL A 133 -5.03 -7.34 15.49
C VAL A 133 -5.64 -5.98 15.86
N PRO A 134 -5.56 -5.50 17.11
CA PRO A 134 -6.14 -4.20 17.46
C PRO A 134 -5.47 -3.02 16.77
N ARG A 135 -4.26 -3.19 16.24
CA ARG A 135 -3.54 -2.14 15.52
C ARG A 135 -4.05 -1.96 14.11
N TYR A 136 -4.73 -2.96 13.57
CA TYR A 136 -5.33 -2.88 12.24
C TYR A 136 -6.71 -2.22 12.36
N PRO A 137 -7.04 -1.23 11.48
CA PRO A 137 -8.29 -0.50 11.59
C PRO A 137 -9.52 -1.39 11.50
N SER A 138 -10.48 -1.19 12.40
CA SER A 138 -11.71 -1.98 12.44
C SER A 138 -12.81 -1.47 11.51
N ALA A 139 -12.77 -0.19 11.14
CA ALA A 139 -13.74 0.42 10.25
C ALA A 139 -13.02 1.20 9.14
N PRO A 140 -12.21 0.53 8.34
CA PRO A 140 -11.37 1.20 7.36
C PRO A 140 -12.17 1.63 6.12
N ARG A 141 -11.65 2.65 5.44
CA ARG A 141 -12.16 3.07 4.15
C ARG A 141 -12.03 1.92 3.14
N PRO A 142 -13.11 1.56 2.43
CA PRO A 142 -13.01 0.56 1.38
C PRO A 142 -12.04 0.99 0.28
N CYS A 143 -11.40 0.04 -0.38
CA CYS A 143 -10.53 0.34 -1.50
C CYS A 143 -11.08 -0.27 -2.79
N ALA A 144 -11.06 0.51 -3.85
CA ALA A 144 -11.37 -0.01 -5.17
C ALA A 144 -10.23 -0.93 -5.62
N PRO A 145 -10.50 -2.02 -6.32
CA PRO A 145 -11.80 -2.47 -6.81
C PRO A 145 -12.53 -3.44 -5.86
N PHE A 146 -12.07 -3.56 -4.63
CA PHE A 146 -12.57 -4.55 -3.67
C PHE A 146 -13.79 -4.07 -2.90
N ALA A 147 -14.11 -2.79 -3.00
CA ALA A 147 -15.28 -2.22 -2.33
C ALA A 147 -16.59 -2.64 -2.99
#